data_437403bdcd9defa3d2970f3b9243b3eb
#
_entry.id   437403bdcd9defa3d2970f3b9243b3eb
#
_cell.length_a   1.000
_cell.length_b   1.000
_cell.length_c   1.000
_cell.angle_alpha   90.00
_cell.angle_beta   90.00
_cell.angle_gamma   90.00
#
_symmetry.space_group_name_H-M   'P 1'
#
loop_
_entity.id
_entity.type
_entity.pdbx_description
1 polymer ?
#
loop_
_entity_poly.entity_id
_entity_poly.type
_entity_poly.pdbx_seq_one_letter_code
_entity_poly.pdbx_strand_id
1 'polypeptide(L)'
;NAIAVMGLLDSYKSFEDSVFLEQASQMLHVLISENLYNNKIIKHTVNTSESLLLLEDYVFLIDVLIAYYELTADESKLFLAKELTDFTLDTFSSQDGVYFKFSKDNAQLITSSMVQLEDNLLPSANSKMAEILFKLNHFFGIPEFKLRAEKMTSLIQPMSFEKPLKHANWLQSIYNFTLPFYEIAITGPLAIDKMNLLLPFYIPNSVISTSASKSDLYLLKDRHDPVETYYYVCENNFCKIPVQSIDELFSLLDAKVEDSIYKNIFFIKNN
;
A
#
# COMPACT_ATOMS: atom_id res chain seq x y z
N ASN A 1 -9.90 -6.86 12.33
CA ASN A 1 -10.92 -6.25 11.44
C ASN A 1 -10.28 -5.65 10.18
N ALA A 2 -9.16 -4.88 10.26
CA ALA A 2 -8.51 -4.32 9.07
C ALA A 2 -8.13 -5.41 8.04
N ILE A 3 -7.56 -6.53 8.51
CA ILE A 3 -7.23 -7.68 7.64
C ILE A 3 -8.47 -8.29 6.96
N ALA A 4 -9.62 -8.30 7.64
CA ALA A 4 -10.88 -8.76 7.02
C ALA A 4 -11.34 -7.79 5.91
N VAL A 5 -11.18 -6.49 6.11
CA VAL A 5 -11.44 -5.50 5.06
C VAL A 5 -10.51 -5.72 3.87
N MET A 6 -9.22 -6.00 4.10
CA MET A 6 -8.27 -6.34 3.03
C MET A 6 -8.74 -7.56 2.22
N GLY A 7 -9.16 -8.63 2.91
CA GLY A 7 -9.70 -9.82 2.25
C GLY A 7 -10.95 -9.54 1.40
N LEU A 8 -11.83 -8.61 1.82
CA LEU A 8 -12.98 -8.17 1.02
C LEU A 8 -12.55 -7.35 -0.21
N LEU A 9 -11.53 -6.47 -0.06
CA LEU A 9 -10.98 -5.72 -1.20
C LEU A 9 -10.32 -6.65 -2.23
N ASP A 10 -9.56 -7.65 -1.76
CA ASP A 10 -8.97 -8.68 -2.63
C ASP A 10 -10.04 -9.54 -3.32
N SER A 11 -11.14 -9.83 -2.61
CA SER A 11 -12.30 -10.54 -3.19
C SER A 11 -12.98 -9.71 -4.28
N TYR A 12 -13.19 -8.41 -4.04
CA TYR A 12 -13.70 -7.50 -5.07
C TYR A 12 -12.81 -7.48 -6.31
N LYS A 13 -11.50 -7.34 -6.11
CA LYS A 13 -10.52 -7.34 -7.20
C LYS A 13 -10.52 -8.64 -8.00
N SER A 14 -10.74 -9.78 -7.33
CA SER A 14 -10.67 -11.10 -7.97
C SER A 14 -11.98 -11.52 -8.64
N PHE A 15 -13.12 -11.16 -8.07
CA PHE A 15 -14.45 -11.61 -8.52
C PHE A 15 -15.27 -10.53 -9.20
N GLU A 16 -14.84 -9.27 -9.13
CA GLU A 16 -15.54 -8.08 -9.68
C GLU A 16 -17.00 -7.93 -9.15
N ASP A 17 -17.33 -8.57 -8.00
CA ASP A 17 -18.63 -8.46 -7.37
C ASP A 17 -18.64 -7.28 -6.39
N SER A 18 -19.50 -6.27 -6.68
CA SER A 18 -19.61 -5.04 -5.91
C SER A 18 -20.01 -5.27 -4.44
N VAL A 19 -20.63 -6.40 -4.11
CA VAL A 19 -21.01 -6.77 -2.73
C VAL A 19 -19.79 -6.78 -1.81
N PHE A 20 -18.63 -7.26 -2.29
CA PHE A 20 -17.40 -7.26 -1.51
C PHE A 20 -16.88 -5.85 -1.23
N LEU A 21 -16.92 -4.95 -2.23
CA LEU A 21 -16.52 -3.55 -2.05
C LEU A 21 -17.48 -2.81 -1.11
N GLU A 22 -18.79 -3.06 -1.21
CA GLU A 22 -19.80 -2.48 -0.32
C GLU A 22 -19.54 -2.91 1.13
N GLN A 23 -19.32 -4.19 1.37
CA GLN A 23 -18.99 -4.73 2.70
C GLN A 23 -17.66 -4.17 3.23
N ALA A 24 -16.63 -4.11 2.39
CA ALA A 24 -15.35 -3.50 2.74
C ALA A 24 -15.52 -2.04 3.16
N SER A 25 -16.29 -1.27 2.38
CA SER A 25 -16.58 0.15 2.64
C SER A 25 -17.30 0.34 3.97
N GLN A 26 -18.32 -0.47 4.26
CA GLN A 26 -19.08 -0.42 5.51
C GLN A 26 -18.17 -0.76 6.71
N MET A 27 -17.39 -1.84 6.62
CA MET A 27 -16.47 -2.23 7.68
C MET A 27 -15.37 -1.19 7.91
N LEU A 28 -14.79 -0.63 6.84
CA LEU A 28 -13.78 0.42 6.94
C LEU A 28 -14.37 1.69 7.56
N HIS A 29 -15.61 2.06 7.19
CA HIS A 29 -16.31 3.17 7.81
C HIS A 29 -16.47 2.97 9.33
N VAL A 30 -16.89 1.79 9.78
CA VAL A 30 -17.02 1.47 11.21
C VAL A 30 -15.65 1.52 11.91
N LEU A 31 -14.60 0.96 11.30
CA LEU A 31 -13.24 1.01 11.87
C LEU A 31 -12.77 2.45 12.08
N ILE A 32 -13.03 3.33 11.13
CA ILE A 32 -12.64 4.75 11.24
C ILE A 32 -13.53 5.48 12.26
N SER A 33 -14.85 5.31 12.21
CA SER A 33 -15.78 6.07 13.06
C SER A 33 -15.73 5.66 14.53
N GLU A 34 -15.54 4.36 14.82
CA GLU A 34 -15.64 3.82 16.18
C GLU A 34 -14.28 3.65 16.87
N ASN A 35 -13.21 3.38 16.10
CA ASN A 35 -11.90 3.07 16.66
C ASN A 35 -10.89 4.21 16.51
N LEU A 36 -11.06 5.13 15.56
CA LEU A 36 -10.10 6.22 15.31
C LEU A 36 -10.57 7.54 15.94
N TYR A 37 -9.76 8.10 16.84
CA TYR A 37 -10.01 9.36 17.51
C TYR A 37 -9.04 10.44 17.03
N ASN A 38 -9.59 11.60 16.68
CA ASN A 38 -8.83 12.77 16.23
C ASN A 38 -7.84 12.44 15.10
N ASN A 39 -8.22 11.51 14.22
CA ASN A 39 -7.40 10.97 13.10
C ASN A 39 -6.02 10.44 13.52
N LYS A 40 -5.79 10.11 14.79
CA LYS A 40 -4.45 9.72 15.29
C LYS A 40 -4.47 8.54 16.25
N ILE A 41 -5.47 8.47 17.13
CA ILE A 41 -5.48 7.49 18.21
C ILE A 41 -6.39 6.33 17.84
N ILE A 42 -5.80 5.17 17.61
CA ILE A 42 -6.55 3.94 17.33
C ILE A 42 -6.75 3.21 18.66
N LYS A 43 -8.01 2.91 18.99
CA LYS A 43 -8.35 2.02 20.10
C LYS A 43 -8.33 0.58 19.62
N HIS A 44 -7.50 -0.23 20.26
CA HIS A 44 -7.46 -1.67 20.00
C HIS A 44 -8.81 -2.36 20.27
N THR A 45 -9.52 -1.92 21.32
CA THR A 45 -10.88 -2.39 21.67
C THR A 45 -11.79 -1.20 21.99
N VAL A 46 -13.05 -1.27 21.53
CA VAL A 46 -14.03 -0.18 21.66
C VAL A 46 -14.38 0.15 23.13
N ASN A 47 -14.29 -0.82 24.02
CA ASN A 47 -14.83 -0.72 25.39
C ASN A 47 -13.77 -0.51 26.50
N THR A 48 -12.53 -0.14 26.16
CA THR A 48 -11.49 0.11 27.16
C THR A 48 -11.26 1.61 27.38
N SER A 49 -11.16 2.01 28.67
CA SER A 49 -10.82 3.39 29.07
C SER A 49 -9.36 3.73 28.81
N GLU A 50 -8.47 2.76 28.70
CA GLU A 50 -7.06 2.92 28.40
C GLU A 50 -6.78 2.50 26.95
N SER A 51 -6.29 3.43 26.15
CA SER A 51 -5.87 3.13 24.79
C SER A 51 -4.43 2.63 24.79
N LEU A 52 -4.26 1.31 24.83
CA LEU A 52 -3.00 0.70 24.46
C LEU A 52 -2.77 0.95 22.96
N LEU A 53 -1.73 1.70 22.62
CA LEU A 53 -1.38 1.94 21.23
C LEU A 53 -0.44 0.83 20.75
N LEU A 54 -0.90 0.02 19.83
CA LEU A 54 -0.16 -1.09 19.22
C LEU A 54 0.20 -0.76 17.77
N LEU A 55 1.44 -0.98 17.39
CA LEU A 55 1.93 -0.75 16.03
C LEU A 55 1.09 -1.50 14.98
N GLU A 56 0.68 -2.72 15.26
CA GLU A 56 -0.11 -3.56 14.34
C GLU A 56 -1.45 -2.89 13.94
N ASP A 57 -2.13 -2.25 14.90
CA ASP A 57 -3.41 -1.59 14.62
C ASP A 57 -3.25 -0.47 13.58
N TYR A 58 -2.16 0.30 13.69
CA TYR A 58 -1.85 1.36 12.73
C TYR A 58 -1.46 0.79 11.37
N VAL A 59 -0.54 -0.12 11.36
CA VAL A 59 0.04 -0.66 10.13
C VAL A 59 -1.02 -1.33 9.26
N PHE A 60 -1.88 -2.19 9.83
CA PHE A 60 -2.92 -2.85 9.05
C PHE A 60 -4.04 -1.90 8.63
N LEU A 61 -4.37 -0.87 9.42
CA LEU A 61 -5.33 0.14 8.98
C LEU A 61 -4.75 0.99 7.84
N ILE A 62 -3.50 1.41 7.92
CA ILE A 62 -2.82 2.17 6.86
C ILE A 62 -2.78 1.36 5.55
N ASP A 63 -2.42 0.07 5.62
CA ASP A 63 -2.35 -0.82 4.46
C ASP A 63 -3.71 -0.93 3.75
N VAL A 64 -4.79 -1.11 4.54
CA VAL A 64 -6.16 -1.14 4.00
C VAL A 64 -6.58 0.19 3.38
N LEU A 65 -6.23 1.32 3.99
CA LEU A 65 -6.55 2.65 3.45
C LEU A 65 -5.87 2.88 2.10
N ILE A 66 -4.62 2.43 1.93
CA ILE A 66 -3.91 2.48 0.65
C ILE A 66 -4.60 1.59 -0.38
N ALA A 67 -4.90 0.32 -0.03
CA ALA A 67 -5.57 -0.62 -0.93
C ALA A 67 -6.97 -0.13 -1.33
N TYR A 68 -7.71 0.46 -0.40
CA TYR A 68 -9.01 1.05 -0.68
C TYR A 68 -8.91 2.22 -1.67
N TYR A 69 -7.92 3.10 -1.49
CA TYR A 69 -7.65 4.18 -2.45
C TYR A 69 -7.34 3.65 -3.85
N GLU A 70 -6.47 2.66 -3.97
CA GLU A 70 -6.10 2.07 -5.27
C GLU A 70 -7.29 1.49 -6.03
N LEU A 71 -8.36 1.07 -5.33
CA LEU A 71 -9.58 0.48 -5.91
C LEU A 71 -10.74 1.49 -6.09
N THR A 72 -10.73 2.63 -5.40
CA THR A 72 -11.86 3.57 -5.39
C THR A 72 -11.50 4.97 -5.84
N ALA A 73 -10.20 5.28 -5.92
CA ALA A 73 -9.69 6.63 -6.14
C ALA A 73 -10.12 7.65 -5.05
N ASP A 74 -10.54 7.19 -3.86
CA ASP A 74 -10.88 8.08 -2.74
C ASP A 74 -9.59 8.59 -2.07
N GLU A 75 -9.10 9.73 -2.55
CA GLU A 75 -7.88 10.38 -2.05
C GLU A 75 -7.96 10.68 -0.53
N SER A 76 -9.17 10.85 0.03
CA SER A 76 -9.31 11.09 1.47
C SER A 76 -8.75 9.95 2.32
N LYS A 77 -8.84 8.71 1.83
CA LYS A 77 -8.28 7.53 2.49
C LYS A 77 -6.76 7.48 2.40
N LEU A 78 -6.22 7.89 1.25
CA LEU A 78 -4.76 7.96 1.08
C LEU A 78 -4.15 9.07 1.95
N PHE A 79 -4.80 10.23 2.07
CA PHE A 79 -4.36 11.30 2.99
C PHE A 79 -4.44 10.85 4.45
N LEU A 80 -5.49 10.13 4.84
CA LEU A 80 -5.59 9.55 6.18
C LEU A 80 -4.48 8.52 6.43
N ALA A 81 -4.17 7.67 5.44
CA ALA A 81 -3.06 6.72 5.52
C ALA A 81 -1.72 7.44 5.78
N LYS A 82 -1.48 8.56 5.08
CA LYS A 82 -0.28 9.39 5.30
C LYS A 82 -0.26 10.00 6.71
N GLU A 83 -1.36 10.57 7.18
CA GLU A 83 -1.46 11.17 8.52
C GLU A 83 -1.18 10.13 9.63
N LEU A 84 -1.74 8.93 9.49
CA LEU A 84 -1.48 7.81 10.41
C LEU A 84 -0.03 7.32 10.31
N THR A 85 0.57 7.35 9.13
CA THR A 85 1.98 7.01 8.93
C THR A 85 2.90 8.01 9.65
N ASP A 86 2.67 9.31 9.50
CA ASP A 86 3.43 10.34 10.19
C ASP A 86 3.33 10.16 11.72
N PHE A 87 2.12 9.91 12.24
CA PHE A 87 1.92 9.61 13.66
C PHE A 87 2.66 8.33 14.10
N THR A 88 2.68 7.30 13.25
CA THR A 88 3.38 6.03 13.53
C THR A 88 4.89 6.25 13.60
N LEU A 89 5.44 7.05 12.69
CA LEU A 89 6.85 7.43 12.69
C LEU A 89 7.25 8.13 13.99
N ASP A 90 6.43 9.06 14.45
CA ASP A 90 6.70 9.83 15.67
C ASP A 90 6.55 9.00 16.96
N THR A 91 5.59 8.06 16.96
CA THR A 91 5.17 7.37 18.18
C THR A 91 5.93 6.07 18.43
N PHE A 92 6.20 5.30 17.38
CA PHE A 92 6.69 3.92 17.50
C PHE A 92 8.14 3.74 17.04
N SER A 93 8.81 4.74 16.51
CA SER A 93 10.20 4.60 16.08
C SER A 93 11.09 4.09 17.21
N SER A 94 11.93 3.10 16.90
CA SER A 94 13.00 2.63 17.79
C SER A 94 14.08 3.71 17.99
N GLN A 95 14.91 3.56 19.00
CA GLN A 95 15.95 4.55 19.32
C GLN A 95 16.97 4.77 18.19
N ASP A 96 17.25 3.73 17.40
CA ASP A 96 18.14 3.80 16.24
C ASP A 96 17.48 4.45 15.01
N GLY A 97 16.18 4.75 15.09
CA GLY A 97 15.41 5.36 14.01
C GLY A 97 15.24 4.47 12.78
N VAL A 98 15.47 3.14 12.87
CA VAL A 98 15.31 2.21 11.75
C VAL A 98 13.96 1.51 11.80
N TYR A 99 13.76 0.68 12.81
CA TYR A 99 12.55 -0.11 12.97
C TYR A 99 11.55 0.56 13.91
N PHE A 100 10.49 -0.16 14.21
CA PHE A 100 9.39 0.31 15.06
C PHE A 100 9.18 -0.63 16.23
N LYS A 101 8.90 -0.05 17.40
CA LYS A 101 8.57 -0.77 18.63
C LYS A 101 7.15 -1.35 18.52
N PHE A 102 6.91 -2.45 19.22
CA PHE A 102 5.62 -3.15 19.26
C PHE A 102 4.48 -2.25 19.75
N SER A 103 4.75 -1.42 20.77
CA SER A 103 3.76 -0.50 21.31
C SER A 103 4.40 0.83 21.69
N LYS A 104 3.58 1.86 21.88
CA LYS A 104 4.03 3.10 22.51
C LYS A 104 4.60 2.77 23.90
N ASP A 105 5.67 3.47 24.29
CA ASP A 105 6.30 3.26 25.59
C ASP A 105 5.26 3.33 26.70
N ASN A 106 5.08 2.20 27.37
CA ASN A 106 4.20 2.04 28.51
C ASN A 106 4.98 1.27 29.57
N ALA A 107 5.24 1.92 30.71
CA ALA A 107 6.00 1.34 31.83
C ALA A 107 5.37 0.04 32.40
N GLN A 108 4.08 -0.19 32.12
CA GLN A 108 3.36 -1.39 32.57
C GLN A 108 3.53 -2.58 31.60
N LEU A 109 4.03 -2.34 30.36
CA LEU A 109 4.24 -3.39 29.36
C LEU A 109 5.73 -3.65 29.17
N ILE A 110 6.18 -4.82 29.64
CA ILE A 110 7.57 -5.28 29.47
C ILE A 110 7.94 -5.38 27.97
N THR A 111 6.95 -5.58 27.10
CA THR A 111 7.14 -5.75 25.65
C THR A 111 7.10 -4.44 24.87
N SER A 112 6.89 -3.29 25.51
CA SER A 112 6.70 -2.01 24.79
C SER A 112 7.90 -1.63 23.91
N SER A 113 9.11 -1.93 24.33
CA SER A 113 10.35 -1.64 23.59
C SER A 113 10.77 -2.75 22.61
N MET A 114 10.04 -3.87 22.53
CA MET A 114 10.37 -4.95 21.61
C MET A 114 10.19 -4.53 20.16
N VAL A 115 11.15 -4.92 19.32
CA VAL A 115 11.08 -4.79 17.86
C VAL A 115 10.86 -6.18 17.29
N GLN A 116 9.69 -6.40 16.68
CA GLN A 116 9.33 -7.68 16.08
C GLN A 116 9.58 -7.63 14.58
N LEU A 117 10.46 -8.49 14.09
CA LEU A 117 10.86 -8.53 12.68
C LEU A 117 10.40 -9.80 11.96
N GLU A 118 10.27 -10.92 12.66
CA GLU A 118 9.83 -12.17 12.04
C GLU A 118 8.33 -12.14 11.72
N ASP A 119 7.99 -12.56 10.49
CA ASP A 119 6.61 -12.86 10.12
C ASP A 119 6.15 -14.15 10.81
N ASN A 120 4.89 -14.19 11.21
CA ASN A 120 4.27 -15.38 11.84
C ASN A 120 3.04 -15.82 11.03
N LEU A 121 1.87 -15.90 11.66
CA LEU A 121 0.60 -16.11 10.95
C LEU A 121 0.22 -14.89 10.09
N LEU A 122 0.69 -13.73 10.47
CA LEU A 122 0.54 -12.47 9.75
C LEU A 122 1.93 -11.90 9.46
N PRO A 123 2.06 -11.05 8.44
CA PRO A 123 3.26 -10.25 8.24
C PRO A 123 3.60 -9.47 9.51
N SER A 124 4.87 -9.32 9.81
CA SER A 124 5.28 -8.46 10.93
C SER A 124 4.89 -7.01 10.65
N ALA A 125 4.51 -6.28 11.71
CA ALA A 125 4.18 -4.87 11.55
C ALA A 125 5.36 -4.05 10.96
N ASN A 126 6.59 -4.44 11.26
CA ASN A 126 7.77 -3.81 10.69
C ASN A 126 7.93 -4.09 9.18
N SER A 127 7.69 -5.33 8.73
CA SER A 127 7.76 -5.64 7.29
C SER A 127 6.68 -4.91 6.49
N LYS A 128 5.46 -4.84 7.03
CA LYS A 128 4.38 -4.06 6.43
C LYS A 128 4.65 -2.56 6.45
N MET A 129 5.27 -2.04 7.51
CA MET A 129 5.63 -0.62 7.57
C MET A 129 6.67 -0.24 6.50
N ALA A 130 7.64 -1.13 6.22
CA ALA A 130 8.58 -0.92 5.13
C ALA A 130 7.86 -0.84 3.76
N GLU A 131 6.89 -1.73 3.51
CA GLU A 131 6.06 -1.70 2.30
C GLU A 131 5.21 -0.42 2.20
N ILE A 132 4.56 -0.01 3.30
CA ILE A 132 3.75 1.21 3.39
C ILE A 132 4.59 2.44 3.07
N LEU A 133 5.74 2.60 3.70
CA LEU A 133 6.65 3.72 3.45
C LEU A 133 7.10 3.76 1.99
N PHE A 134 7.40 2.60 1.41
CA PHE A 134 7.76 2.49 0.01
C PHE A 134 6.60 2.97 -0.90
N LYS A 135 5.38 2.46 -0.72
CA LYS A 135 4.19 2.84 -1.51
C LYS A 135 3.85 4.33 -1.35
N LEU A 136 3.83 4.83 -0.11
CA LEU A 136 3.48 6.23 0.14
C LEU A 136 4.49 7.21 -0.45
N ASN A 137 5.78 6.83 -0.55
CA ASN A 137 6.74 7.63 -1.29
C ASN A 137 6.32 7.80 -2.76
N HIS A 138 5.83 6.76 -3.41
CA HIS A 138 5.40 6.84 -4.81
C HIS A 138 4.17 7.76 -4.98
N PHE A 139 3.21 7.69 -4.06
CA PHE A 139 2.01 8.55 -4.13
C PHE A 139 2.28 10.02 -3.78
N PHE A 140 3.16 10.30 -2.81
CA PHE A 140 3.37 11.64 -2.28
C PHE A 140 4.72 12.26 -2.63
N GLY A 141 5.66 11.51 -3.19
CA GLY A 141 7.00 12.00 -3.51
C GLY A 141 7.82 12.37 -2.26
N ILE A 142 7.77 11.55 -1.19
CA ILE A 142 8.46 11.82 0.08
C ILE A 142 9.73 10.95 0.17
N PRO A 143 10.92 11.49 -0.18
CA PRO A 143 12.15 10.70 -0.24
C PRO A 143 12.54 10.04 1.08
N GLU A 144 12.21 10.68 2.21
CA GLU A 144 12.51 10.17 3.56
C GLU A 144 11.82 8.83 3.82
N PHE A 145 10.61 8.63 3.29
CA PHE A 145 9.89 7.37 3.39
C PHE A 145 10.62 6.26 2.63
N LYS A 146 11.04 6.54 1.39
CA LYS A 146 11.82 5.59 0.59
C LYS A 146 13.14 5.23 1.28
N LEU A 147 13.89 6.22 1.74
CA LEU A 147 15.19 6.01 2.40
C LEU A 147 15.04 5.16 3.66
N ARG A 148 13.97 5.38 4.44
CA ARG A 148 13.72 4.56 5.62
C ARG A 148 13.36 3.13 5.26
N ALA A 149 12.45 2.92 4.31
CA ALA A 149 12.07 1.60 3.82
C ALA A 149 13.28 0.83 3.27
N GLU A 150 14.13 1.49 2.48
CA GLU A 150 15.36 0.92 1.94
C GLU A 150 16.33 0.51 3.04
N LYS A 151 16.52 1.36 4.05
CA LYS A 151 17.36 1.04 5.20
C LYS A 151 16.83 -0.16 5.99
N MET A 152 15.52 -0.22 6.24
CA MET A 152 14.87 -1.35 6.91
C MET A 152 15.09 -2.65 6.16
N THR A 153 14.83 -2.66 4.85
CA THR A 153 14.97 -3.85 4.00
C THR A 153 16.42 -4.29 3.85
N SER A 154 17.37 -3.36 3.68
CA SER A 154 18.79 -3.66 3.54
C SER A 154 19.36 -4.33 4.78
N LEU A 155 18.97 -3.89 5.97
CA LEU A 155 19.48 -4.44 7.23
C LEU A 155 18.89 -5.83 7.55
N ILE A 156 17.65 -6.12 7.16
CA ILE A 156 17.03 -7.43 7.38
C ILE A 156 17.37 -8.46 6.28
N GLN A 157 17.85 -8.00 5.12
CA GLN A 157 18.07 -8.84 3.95
C GLN A 157 18.88 -10.11 4.22
N PRO A 158 20.05 -10.09 4.94
CA PRO A 158 20.80 -11.31 5.20
C PRO A 158 19.98 -12.35 5.97
N MET A 159 19.23 -11.91 6.98
CA MET A 159 18.37 -12.79 7.79
C MET A 159 17.18 -13.31 6.97
N SER A 160 16.64 -12.51 6.06
CA SER A 160 15.54 -12.90 5.19
C SER A 160 15.93 -14.01 4.22
N PHE A 161 17.14 -13.99 3.70
CA PHE A 161 17.66 -15.09 2.86
C PHE A 161 18.03 -16.34 3.67
N GLU A 162 18.49 -16.18 4.90
CA GLU A 162 18.78 -17.32 5.78
C GLU A 162 17.48 -18.04 6.22
N LYS A 163 16.41 -17.28 6.52
CA LYS A 163 15.15 -17.79 7.07
C LYS A 163 13.94 -17.28 6.26
N PRO A 164 13.80 -17.66 4.97
CA PRO A 164 12.81 -17.05 4.07
C PRO A 164 11.36 -17.24 4.53
N LEU A 165 11.03 -18.37 5.15
CA LEU A 165 9.66 -18.62 5.65
C LEU A 165 9.26 -17.71 6.82
N LYS A 166 10.24 -17.15 7.53
CA LYS A 166 10.00 -16.21 8.64
C LYS A 166 10.07 -14.75 8.22
N HIS A 167 10.39 -14.49 6.96
CA HIS A 167 10.59 -13.15 6.42
C HIS A 167 9.99 -13.00 5.02
N ALA A 168 8.88 -13.70 4.75
CA ALA A 168 8.27 -13.73 3.41
C ALA A 168 7.82 -12.34 2.95
N ASN A 169 7.21 -11.53 3.85
CA ASN A 169 6.80 -10.18 3.52
C ASN A 169 8.00 -9.22 3.36
N TRP A 170 9.10 -9.44 4.09
CA TRP A 170 10.36 -8.73 3.85
C TRP A 170 10.95 -9.03 2.48
N LEU A 171 10.90 -10.29 2.03
CA LEU A 171 11.36 -10.66 0.69
C LEU A 171 10.52 -9.95 -0.39
N GLN A 172 9.21 -9.80 -0.20
CA GLN A 172 8.37 -9.00 -1.09
C GLN A 172 8.83 -7.53 -1.12
N SER A 173 9.14 -6.95 0.03
CA SER A 173 9.65 -5.57 0.11
C SER A 173 11.02 -5.43 -0.56
N ILE A 174 11.93 -6.41 -0.39
CA ILE A 174 13.22 -6.45 -1.07
C ILE A 174 13.03 -6.51 -2.59
N TYR A 175 12.07 -7.29 -3.07
CA TYR A 175 11.71 -7.37 -4.49
C TYR A 175 11.33 -6.01 -5.07
N ASN A 176 10.56 -5.19 -4.34
CA ASN A 176 10.16 -3.85 -4.77
C ASN A 176 11.36 -2.92 -5.02
N PHE A 177 12.48 -3.14 -4.34
CA PHE A 177 13.71 -2.36 -4.55
C PHE A 177 14.66 -2.94 -5.61
N THR A 178 14.52 -4.22 -5.94
CA THR A 178 15.49 -4.93 -6.80
C THR A 178 14.97 -5.22 -8.20
N LEU A 179 13.65 -5.27 -8.38
CA LEU A 179 13.00 -5.46 -9.67
C LEU A 179 12.37 -4.15 -10.18
N PRO A 180 12.01 -4.09 -11.47
CA PRO A 180 11.22 -2.98 -12.00
C PRO A 180 9.95 -2.78 -11.17
N PHE A 181 9.72 -1.55 -10.73
CA PHE A 181 8.51 -1.14 -10.02
C PHE A 181 7.79 -0.08 -10.83
N TYR A 182 6.50 -0.33 -11.11
CA TYR A 182 5.72 0.52 -11.99
C TYR A 182 4.83 1.48 -11.20
N GLU A 183 4.87 2.74 -11.59
CA GLU A 183 3.94 3.76 -11.14
C GLU A 183 2.92 3.98 -12.27
N ILE A 184 1.68 3.56 -12.03
CA ILE A 184 0.59 3.69 -13.01
C ILE A 184 -0.32 4.82 -12.55
N ALA A 185 -0.36 5.91 -13.34
CA ALA A 185 -1.29 7.01 -13.11
C ALA A 185 -2.39 6.99 -14.19
N ILE A 186 -3.64 7.13 -13.78
CA ILE A 186 -4.80 7.15 -14.66
C ILE A 186 -5.53 8.46 -14.42
N THR A 187 -5.54 9.36 -15.44
CA THR A 187 -6.11 10.70 -15.27
C THR A 187 -6.99 11.10 -16.44
N GLY A 188 -8.05 11.82 -16.16
CA GLY A 188 -9.00 12.32 -17.14
C GLY A 188 -10.44 11.91 -16.84
N PRO A 189 -11.43 12.37 -17.65
CA PRO A 189 -12.86 12.21 -17.35
C PRO A 189 -13.33 10.77 -17.11
N LEU A 190 -12.71 9.80 -17.79
CA LEU A 190 -13.05 8.36 -17.69
C LEU A 190 -12.04 7.56 -16.84
N ALA A 191 -11.30 8.23 -15.95
CA ALA A 191 -10.23 7.59 -15.20
C ALA A 191 -10.73 6.41 -14.32
N ILE A 192 -11.91 6.55 -13.70
CA ILE A 192 -12.50 5.49 -12.88
C ILE A 192 -12.89 4.28 -13.74
N ASP A 193 -13.52 4.52 -14.89
CA ASP A 193 -13.89 3.43 -15.80
C ASP A 193 -12.65 2.68 -16.29
N LYS A 194 -11.58 3.42 -16.63
CA LYS A 194 -10.31 2.85 -17.06
C LYS A 194 -9.59 2.10 -15.93
N MET A 195 -9.68 2.55 -14.70
CA MET A 195 -9.17 1.84 -13.53
C MET A 195 -9.90 0.49 -13.36
N ASN A 196 -11.23 0.49 -13.50
CA ASN A 196 -12.03 -0.73 -13.36
C ASN A 196 -11.66 -1.78 -14.42
N LEU A 197 -11.21 -1.38 -15.61
CA LEU A 197 -10.71 -2.32 -16.61
C LEU A 197 -9.44 -3.07 -16.18
N LEU A 198 -8.73 -2.59 -15.15
CA LEU A 198 -7.54 -3.25 -14.62
C LEU A 198 -7.85 -4.30 -13.55
N LEU A 199 -9.06 -4.32 -12.97
CA LEU A 199 -9.43 -5.24 -11.89
C LEU A 199 -9.16 -6.71 -12.19
N PRO A 200 -9.46 -7.24 -13.43
CA PRO A 200 -9.22 -8.65 -13.74
C PRO A 200 -7.74 -9.03 -13.84
N PHE A 201 -6.83 -8.05 -13.81
CA PHE A 201 -5.42 -8.30 -14.07
C PHE A 201 -4.59 -8.15 -12.80
N TYR A 202 -3.70 -9.13 -12.57
CA TYR A 202 -2.68 -8.99 -11.54
C TYR A 202 -1.46 -8.28 -12.12
N ILE A 203 -1.20 -7.06 -11.64
CA ILE A 203 -0.03 -6.26 -12.03
C ILE A 203 0.91 -6.19 -10.83
N PRO A 204 1.90 -7.10 -10.74
CA PRO A 204 2.84 -7.11 -9.62
C PRO A 204 3.78 -5.90 -9.67
N ASN A 205 4.41 -5.62 -8.54
CA ASN A 205 5.38 -4.53 -8.39
C ASN A 205 4.87 -3.19 -8.95
N SER A 206 3.67 -2.81 -8.55
CA SER A 206 3.07 -1.56 -9.01
C SER A 206 2.30 -0.84 -7.92
N VAL A 207 2.11 0.45 -8.12
CA VAL A 207 1.09 1.27 -7.46
C VAL A 207 0.21 1.88 -8.53
N ILE A 208 -1.09 1.98 -8.24
CA ILE A 208 -2.08 2.57 -9.16
C ILE A 208 -2.66 3.82 -8.49
N SER A 209 -2.58 4.95 -9.19
CA SER A 209 -3.15 6.22 -8.73
C SER A 209 -4.12 6.74 -9.78
N THR A 210 -5.34 7.04 -9.38
CA THR A 210 -6.43 7.39 -10.29
C THR A 210 -7.11 8.67 -9.86
N SER A 211 -7.38 9.57 -10.82
CA SER A 211 -8.24 10.72 -10.58
C SER A 211 -8.99 11.19 -11.85
N ALA A 212 -10.29 11.41 -11.71
CA ALA A 212 -11.12 12.00 -12.77
C ALA A 212 -11.02 13.53 -12.83
N SER A 213 -10.32 14.16 -11.90
CA SER A 213 -10.13 15.61 -11.80
C SER A 213 -8.66 15.94 -11.54
N LYS A 214 -8.33 17.23 -11.45
CA LYS A 214 -7.00 17.65 -11.04
C LYS A 214 -6.72 17.18 -9.63
N SER A 215 -5.53 16.64 -9.40
CA SER A 215 -5.04 16.19 -8.12
C SER A 215 -3.65 16.72 -7.84
N ASP A 216 -3.36 17.01 -6.58
CA ASP A 216 -2.04 17.44 -6.09
C ASP A 216 -1.14 16.27 -5.66
N LEU A 217 -1.63 15.02 -5.73
CA LEU A 217 -0.81 13.86 -5.49
C LEU A 217 0.36 13.83 -6.47
N TYR A 218 1.56 13.55 -5.97
CA TYR A 218 2.80 13.58 -6.74
C TYR A 218 2.69 12.76 -8.04
N LEU A 219 2.10 11.58 -7.95
CA LEU A 219 1.95 10.69 -9.12
C LEU A 219 0.89 11.18 -10.12
N LEU A 220 -0.04 12.06 -9.74
CA LEU A 220 -1.13 12.58 -10.60
C LEU A 220 -0.91 14.02 -11.04
N LYS A 221 -0.01 14.73 -10.34
CA LYS A 221 0.21 16.15 -10.55
C LYS A 221 0.59 16.47 -12.00
N ASP A 222 -0.03 17.53 -12.54
CA ASP A 222 0.20 18.07 -13.89
C ASP A 222 -0.09 17.06 -15.04
N ARG A 223 -0.85 15.97 -14.76
CA ARG A 223 -1.19 14.93 -15.76
C ARG A 223 -2.65 14.97 -16.21
N HIS A 224 -3.49 15.76 -15.57
CA HIS A 224 -4.92 15.80 -15.91
C HIS A 224 -5.18 16.51 -17.23
N ASP A 225 -5.85 15.82 -18.17
CA ASP A 225 -6.45 16.38 -19.36
C ASP A 225 -7.98 16.44 -19.16
N PRO A 226 -8.65 17.59 -19.46
CA PRO A 226 -10.08 17.75 -19.25
C PRO A 226 -10.96 17.05 -20.29
N VAL A 227 -10.38 16.58 -21.39
CA VAL A 227 -11.08 15.99 -22.55
C VAL A 227 -10.78 14.50 -22.67
N GLU A 228 -9.50 14.15 -22.57
CA GLU A 228 -9.00 12.81 -22.82
C GLU A 228 -8.56 12.13 -21.52
N THR A 229 -8.59 10.81 -21.52
CA THR A 229 -8.11 10.01 -20.38
C THR A 229 -6.93 9.15 -20.79
N TYR A 230 -5.84 9.27 -20.03
CA TYR A 230 -4.59 8.58 -20.30
C TYR A 230 -4.16 7.66 -19.16
N TYR A 231 -3.45 6.61 -19.54
CA TYR A 231 -2.57 5.84 -18.66
C TYR A 231 -1.15 6.36 -18.80
N TYR A 232 -0.52 6.68 -17.70
CA TYR A 232 0.89 7.00 -17.57
C TYR A 232 1.59 5.87 -16.88
N VAL A 233 2.65 5.33 -17.45
CA VAL A 233 3.50 4.32 -16.83
C VAL A 233 4.87 4.91 -16.59
N CYS A 234 5.26 4.98 -15.34
CA CYS A 234 6.57 5.47 -14.95
C CYS A 234 7.35 4.38 -14.20
N GLU A 235 8.66 4.46 -14.27
CA GLU A 235 9.59 3.61 -13.55
C GLU A 235 10.79 4.46 -13.15
N ASN A 236 11.16 4.46 -11.87
CA ASN A 236 12.28 5.25 -11.34
C ASN A 236 12.23 6.73 -11.74
N ASN A 237 11.06 7.37 -11.65
CA ASN A 237 10.77 8.76 -12.07
C ASN A 237 10.87 9.04 -13.58
N PHE A 238 11.04 8.02 -14.41
CA PHE A 238 10.98 8.16 -15.88
C PHE A 238 9.65 7.66 -16.38
N CYS A 239 8.86 8.54 -16.99
CA CYS A 239 7.56 8.18 -17.55
C CYS A 239 7.68 7.90 -19.05
N LYS A 240 7.01 6.85 -19.49
CA LYS A 240 6.83 6.54 -20.91
C LYS A 240 5.79 7.48 -21.53
N ILE A 241 5.67 7.48 -22.85
CA ILE A 241 4.64 8.24 -23.55
C ILE A 241 3.27 7.76 -23.06
N PRO A 242 2.35 8.67 -22.67
CA PRO A 242 1.01 8.30 -22.22
C PRO A 242 0.23 7.56 -23.31
N VAL A 243 -0.58 6.60 -22.90
CA VAL A 243 -1.40 5.78 -23.80
C VAL A 243 -2.87 5.81 -23.39
N GLN A 244 -3.77 5.47 -24.33
CA GLN A 244 -5.20 5.55 -24.08
C GLN A 244 -5.90 4.20 -23.97
N SER A 245 -5.31 3.13 -24.48
CA SER A 245 -5.88 1.79 -24.41
C SER A 245 -5.18 0.89 -23.38
N ILE A 246 -5.92 -0.12 -22.90
CA ILE A 246 -5.37 -1.10 -21.97
C ILE A 246 -4.31 -2.00 -22.64
N ASP A 247 -4.49 -2.30 -23.93
CA ASP A 247 -3.52 -3.11 -24.68
C ASP A 247 -2.17 -2.39 -24.81
N GLU A 248 -2.21 -1.08 -25.08
CA GLU A 248 -1.01 -0.25 -25.09
C GLU A 248 -0.38 -0.17 -23.70
N LEU A 249 -1.18 -0.03 -22.63
CA LEU A 249 -0.69 -0.04 -21.25
C LEU A 249 0.10 -1.34 -20.98
N PHE A 250 -0.49 -2.50 -21.30
CA PHE A 250 0.20 -3.78 -21.09
C PHE A 250 1.45 -3.92 -21.94
N SER A 251 1.45 -3.43 -23.17
CA SER A 251 2.67 -3.39 -24.00
C SER A 251 3.79 -2.56 -23.35
N LEU A 252 3.45 -1.52 -22.60
CA LEU A 252 4.43 -0.75 -21.85
C LEU A 252 4.98 -1.52 -20.62
N LEU A 253 4.17 -2.33 -19.97
CA LEU A 253 4.60 -3.17 -18.84
C LEU A 253 5.40 -4.39 -19.33
N ASP A 254 4.98 -5.02 -20.42
CA ASP A 254 5.60 -6.22 -21.00
C ASP A 254 6.98 -5.99 -21.63
N ALA A 255 7.30 -4.77 -22.04
CA ALA A 255 8.57 -4.49 -22.71
C ALA A 255 9.84 -4.89 -21.92
N LYS A 256 9.69 -5.22 -20.64
CA LYS A 256 10.76 -5.74 -19.77
C LYS A 256 10.51 -7.15 -19.22
N VAL A 257 9.35 -7.74 -19.53
CA VAL A 257 8.95 -9.07 -19.03
C VAL A 257 9.36 -10.16 -20.01
N GLU A 258 9.91 -9.80 -21.19
CA GLU A 258 10.31 -10.79 -22.21
C GLU A 258 11.29 -11.86 -21.72
N ASP A 259 12.06 -11.58 -20.68
CA ASP A 259 13.03 -12.51 -20.09
C ASP A 259 12.59 -13.11 -18.74
N SER A 260 11.40 -12.82 -18.22
CA SER A 260 10.99 -13.29 -16.91
C SER A 260 9.92 -14.40 -16.96
N ILE A 261 10.01 -15.28 -15.99
CA ILE A 261 9.11 -16.40 -15.67
C ILE A 261 7.61 -16.00 -15.60
N TYR A 262 7.31 -14.69 -15.66
CA TYR A 262 5.99 -14.10 -15.41
C TYR A 262 5.07 -14.03 -16.64
N LYS A 263 5.51 -14.36 -17.86
CA LYS A 263 4.63 -14.40 -19.06
C LYS A 263 3.35 -15.21 -18.86
N ASN A 264 3.37 -16.19 -17.94
CA ASN A 264 2.22 -17.08 -17.69
C ASN A 264 1.34 -16.62 -16.52
N ILE A 265 1.73 -15.58 -15.78
CA ILE A 265 0.97 -15.09 -14.62
C ILE A 265 0.09 -13.91 -15.00
N PHE A 266 0.47 -13.13 -16.01
CA PHE A 266 -0.25 -11.94 -16.45
C PHE A 266 -1.56 -12.22 -17.19
N PHE A 267 -1.77 -13.44 -17.71
CA PHE A 267 -2.91 -13.80 -18.56
C PHE A 267 -3.67 -15.03 -18.06
N ILE A 268 -3.97 -15.12 -16.77
CA ILE A 268 -5.06 -16.00 -16.37
C ILE A 268 -6.35 -15.26 -16.67
N LYS A 269 -6.72 -15.29 -17.96
CA LYS A 269 -8.09 -15.05 -18.36
C LYS A 269 -8.87 -16.28 -17.89
N ASN A 270 -9.74 -16.11 -16.92
CA ASN A 270 -10.74 -17.12 -16.60
C ASN A 270 -11.58 -17.34 -17.87
N ASN A 271 -11.39 -18.51 -18.50
CA ASN A 271 -12.37 -19.08 -19.43
C ASN A 271 -13.50 -19.71 -18.63
#